data_f6d3da0cc313a47cb2e008ece1ba0bf2
#
_entry.id   f6d3da0cc313a47cb2e008ece1ba0bf2
#
_cell.length_a   1.000
_cell.length_b   1.000
_cell.length_c   1.000
_cell.angle_alpha   90.00
_cell.angle_beta   90.00
_cell.angle_gamma   90.00
#
_symmetry.space_group_name_H-M   'P 1'
#
loop_
_entity.id
_entity.type
_entity.pdbx_description
1 polymer ?
#
loop_
_entity_poly.entity_id
_entity_poly.type
_entity_poly.pdbx_seq_one_letter_code
_entity_poly.pdbx_strand_id
1 'polypeptide(L)'
;MPIVGYRRNRNLGEMLIRAKLYPLNGNNYNTRLRNGFRKCSYNVTGCLMCLHSYNSRFHSSSYTGKKYEIKGEIKCDDTYVIYSIQCKQCPKIQYVGQTTQPVSRRFTEHRGDIRNGKGIFGQNQITKPIPLHFFGRNHSDSDMIFTPFEKLREKDRTLLNIRERHWIIEKQTAKYGLNKQI
;
A
#
# COMPACT_ATOMS: atom_id res chain seq x y z
N MET A 1 62.81 19.52 -10.85
CA MET A 1 61.38 19.74 -11.05
C MET A 1 60.62 18.84 -10.08
N PRO A 2 59.70 19.36 -9.22
CA PRO A 2 58.95 18.50 -8.32
C PRO A 2 57.86 17.77 -9.10
N ILE A 3 57.78 16.46 -8.92
CA ILE A 3 56.71 15.62 -9.50
C ILE A 3 55.47 15.83 -8.67
N VAL A 4 54.44 16.52 -9.21
CA VAL A 4 53.13 16.67 -8.57
C VAL A 4 52.33 15.38 -8.87
N GLY A 5 52.27 14.48 -7.88
CA GLY A 5 51.43 13.32 -7.96
C GLY A 5 49.97 13.65 -7.66
N TYR A 6 49.09 13.58 -8.65
CA TYR A 6 47.64 13.67 -8.42
C TYR A 6 47.13 12.39 -7.73
N ARG A 7 46.62 12.50 -6.51
CA ARG A 7 45.83 11.44 -5.89
C ARG A 7 44.50 11.33 -6.61
N ARG A 8 44.26 10.19 -7.22
CA ARG A 8 42.96 9.88 -7.83
C ARG A 8 41.87 9.92 -6.75
N ASN A 9 40.85 10.73 -6.95
CA ASN A 9 39.67 10.71 -6.09
C ASN A 9 39.02 9.32 -6.12
N ARG A 10 38.66 8.83 -4.94
CA ARG A 10 37.95 7.55 -4.83
C ARG A 10 36.60 7.66 -5.56
N ASN A 11 36.32 6.75 -6.46
CA ASN A 11 35.04 6.70 -7.13
C ASN A 11 33.96 6.14 -6.17
N LEU A 12 32.69 6.43 -6.47
CA LEU A 12 31.56 5.96 -5.70
C LEU A 12 31.55 4.42 -5.55
N GLY A 13 32.02 3.67 -6.55
CA GLY A 13 32.15 2.22 -6.50
C GLY A 13 33.13 1.74 -5.42
N GLU A 14 34.29 2.39 -5.30
CA GLU A 14 35.27 2.06 -4.25
C GLU A 14 34.76 2.44 -2.85
N MET A 15 33.97 3.52 -2.75
CA MET A 15 33.33 3.89 -1.49
C MET A 15 32.24 2.88 -1.10
N LEU A 16 31.46 2.38 -2.05
CA LEU A 16 30.44 1.36 -1.81
C LEU A 16 31.03 -0.03 -1.50
N ILE A 17 32.16 -0.40 -2.13
CA ILE A 17 32.85 -1.65 -1.85
C ILE A 17 33.52 -1.61 -0.46
N ARG A 18 34.03 -0.47 -0.02
CA ARG A 18 34.61 -0.28 1.30
C ARG A 18 33.60 0.00 2.40
N ALA A 19 32.39 0.42 2.05
CA ALA A 19 31.22 0.37 2.93
C ALA A 19 30.73 -1.06 3.18
N LYS A 20 31.60 -2.06 3.09
CA LYS A 20 31.37 -3.32 3.78
C LYS A 20 31.20 -2.99 5.23
N LEU A 21 29.96 -2.95 5.61
CA LEU A 21 29.48 -2.89 6.98
C LEU A 21 30.37 -3.81 7.80
N TYR A 22 31.06 -3.24 8.78
CA TYR A 22 31.74 -4.01 9.81
C TYR A 22 30.75 -5.07 10.26
N PRO A 23 31.13 -6.36 10.31
CA PRO A 23 30.29 -7.33 10.96
C PRO A 23 30.12 -6.83 12.39
N LEU A 24 28.97 -6.31 12.71
CA LEU A 24 28.58 -5.99 14.08
C LEU A 24 28.68 -7.31 14.82
N ASN A 25 29.68 -7.40 15.71
CA ASN A 25 29.92 -8.55 16.55
C ASN A 25 28.60 -9.09 17.09
N GLY A 26 28.34 -10.32 16.72
CA GLY A 26 27.58 -11.32 17.38
C GLY A 26 26.45 -10.90 18.33
N ASN A 27 25.36 -10.41 17.78
CA ASN A 27 24.05 -10.75 18.28
C ASN A 27 23.18 -11.01 17.05
N ASN A 28 22.69 -12.24 16.96
CA ASN A 28 21.83 -12.75 15.91
C ASN A 28 20.53 -11.95 15.79
N TYR A 29 20.62 -10.71 15.33
CA TYR A 29 19.48 -10.05 14.74
C TYR A 29 19.39 -10.56 13.30
N ASN A 30 18.78 -11.72 13.14
CA ASN A 30 18.08 -12.07 11.93
C ASN A 30 16.96 -11.03 11.73
N THR A 31 17.34 -9.78 11.48
CA THR A 31 16.47 -8.80 10.83
C THR A 31 16.34 -9.24 9.38
N ARG A 32 15.71 -10.40 9.16
CA ARG A 32 15.03 -10.64 7.90
C ARG A 32 14.12 -9.43 7.76
N LEU A 33 14.47 -8.53 6.84
CA LEU A 33 13.59 -7.46 6.42
C LEU A 33 12.25 -8.12 6.13
N ARG A 34 11.32 -7.93 7.05
CA ARG A 34 10.02 -8.59 6.98
C ARG A 34 9.19 -7.82 5.97
N ASN A 35 9.35 -8.16 4.69
CA ASN A 35 8.56 -7.60 3.62
C ASN A 35 7.09 -8.03 3.76
N GLY A 36 6.19 -7.10 3.52
CA GLY A 36 4.77 -7.42 3.46
C GLY A 36 3.91 -6.69 4.48
N PHE A 37 2.60 -6.80 4.29
CA PHE A 37 1.62 -6.36 5.27
C PHE A 37 1.50 -7.39 6.38
N ARG A 38 1.56 -6.89 7.63
CA ARG A 38 1.40 -7.70 8.84
C ARG A 38 0.25 -7.18 9.68
N LYS A 39 -0.60 -8.12 10.03
CA LYS A 39 -1.65 -7.88 11.03
C LYS A 39 -0.99 -7.51 12.37
N CYS A 40 -1.60 -6.61 13.10
CA CYS A 40 -1.20 -6.40 14.48
C CYS A 40 -1.32 -7.73 15.25
N SER A 41 -0.36 -8.03 16.12
CA SER A 41 -0.29 -9.26 16.91
C SER A 41 -1.40 -9.34 17.98
N TYR A 42 -2.53 -8.70 17.72
CA TYR A 42 -3.39 -8.27 18.79
C TYR A 42 -4.80 -8.80 18.68
N ASN A 43 -5.02 -9.94 19.34
CA ASN A 43 -6.35 -10.38 19.75
C ASN A 43 -7.01 -9.42 20.79
N VAL A 44 -6.32 -8.34 21.19
CA VAL A 44 -6.67 -7.53 22.37
C VAL A 44 -7.34 -6.21 22.03
N THR A 45 -7.16 -5.61 20.83
CA THR A 45 -7.70 -4.26 20.57
C THR A 45 -8.87 -4.17 19.62
N GLY A 46 -9.41 -5.28 19.15
CA GLY A 46 -10.52 -5.20 18.20
C GLY A 46 -10.20 -4.45 16.91
N CYS A 47 -8.96 -4.53 16.42
CA CYS A 47 -8.60 -3.92 15.15
C CYS A 47 -9.40 -4.55 14.01
N LEU A 48 -10.47 -3.90 13.60
CA LEU A 48 -11.40 -4.38 12.57
C LEU A 48 -10.68 -4.68 11.25
N MET A 49 -9.69 -3.86 10.88
CA MET A 49 -8.90 -4.11 9.69
C MET A 49 -8.16 -5.46 9.76
N CYS A 50 -7.56 -5.79 10.90
CA CYS A 50 -6.83 -7.04 11.07
C CYS A 50 -7.74 -8.28 11.07
N LEU A 51 -9.01 -8.14 11.38
CA LEU A 51 -10.02 -9.20 11.21
C LEU A 51 -10.35 -9.46 9.74
N HIS A 52 -10.32 -8.43 8.89
CA HIS A 52 -10.70 -8.49 7.48
C HIS A 52 -9.51 -8.48 6.51
N SER A 53 -8.28 -8.53 7.00
CA SER A 53 -7.06 -8.51 6.18
C SER A 53 -6.25 -9.79 6.42
N TYR A 54 -5.38 -10.12 5.46
CA TYR A 54 -4.46 -11.25 5.55
C TYR A 54 -3.02 -10.76 5.55
N ASN A 55 -2.14 -11.43 6.29
CA ASN A 55 -0.71 -11.24 6.11
C ASN A 55 -0.35 -11.54 4.66
N SER A 56 0.33 -10.61 3.99
CA SER A 56 0.67 -10.80 2.59
C SER A 56 2.06 -10.23 2.27
N ARG A 57 2.87 -11.00 1.52
CA ARG A 57 4.12 -10.53 0.94
C ARG A 57 3.94 -9.97 -0.46
N PHE A 58 2.80 -10.27 -1.08
CA PHE A 58 2.53 -9.89 -2.46
C PHE A 58 1.15 -9.23 -2.57
N HIS A 59 1.04 -8.35 -3.54
CA HIS A 59 -0.24 -7.87 -4.02
C HIS A 59 -0.32 -8.08 -5.53
N SER A 60 -1.51 -8.05 -6.10
CA SER A 60 -1.71 -8.34 -7.52
C SER A 60 -2.64 -7.31 -8.17
N SER A 61 -2.55 -7.22 -9.50
CA SER A 61 -3.59 -6.61 -10.30
C SER A 61 -4.69 -7.65 -10.54
N SER A 62 -5.93 -7.30 -10.22
CA SER A 62 -7.10 -8.17 -10.45
C SER A 62 -7.39 -8.38 -11.93
N TYR A 63 -6.99 -7.44 -12.78
CA TYR A 63 -7.23 -7.51 -14.21
C TYR A 63 -6.12 -8.26 -14.95
N THR A 64 -4.84 -7.88 -14.72
CA THR A 64 -3.70 -8.47 -15.44
C THR A 64 -3.18 -9.75 -14.80
N GLY A 65 -3.53 -10.03 -13.53
CA GLY A 65 -2.97 -11.13 -12.74
C GLY A 65 -1.51 -10.94 -12.30
N LYS A 66 -0.86 -9.87 -12.73
CA LYS A 66 0.54 -9.59 -12.39
C LYS A 66 0.70 -9.41 -10.88
N LYS A 67 1.70 -10.09 -10.31
CA LYS A 67 2.03 -10.04 -8.87
C LYS A 67 3.22 -9.13 -8.63
N TYR A 68 3.17 -8.43 -7.51
CA TYR A 68 4.21 -7.49 -7.07
C TYR A 68 4.57 -7.76 -5.62
N GLU A 69 5.85 -7.72 -5.29
CA GLU A 69 6.31 -7.86 -3.91
C GLU A 69 6.09 -6.55 -3.13
N ILE A 70 5.59 -6.67 -1.91
CA ILE A 70 5.46 -5.55 -0.96
C ILE A 70 6.83 -5.30 -0.35
N LYS A 71 7.40 -4.15 -0.63
CA LYS A 71 8.72 -3.75 -0.11
C LYS A 71 8.61 -3.16 1.28
N GLY A 72 9.36 -3.72 2.22
CA GLY A 72 9.32 -3.31 3.63
C GLY A 72 8.12 -3.83 4.40
N GLU A 73 8.09 -3.59 5.70
CA GLU A 73 6.99 -3.98 6.58
C GLU A 73 5.92 -2.88 6.62
N ILE A 74 4.66 -3.27 6.47
CA ILE A 74 3.50 -2.38 6.62
C ILE A 74 2.60 -2.93 7.72
N LYS A 75 2.21 -2.06 8.66
CA LYS A 75 1.32 -2.35 9.79
C LYS A 75 0.02 -1.57 9.67
N CYS A 76 -0.99 -1.93 10.46
CA CYS A 76 -2.31 -1.31 10.43
C CYS A 76 -2.34 0.14 10.96
N ASP A 77 -1.33 0.56 11.72
CA ASP A 77 -1.16 1.92 12.25
C ASP A 77 -0.26 2.81 11.39
N ASP A 78 0.32 2.26 10.31
CA ASP A 78 1.16 3.02 9.40
C ASP A 78 0.36 4.09 8.63
N THR A 79 1.06 5.18 8.33
CA THR A 79 0.56 6.34 7.57
C THR A 79 1.29 6.46 6.24
N TYR A 80 0.79 7.31 5.33
CA TYR A 80 1.36 7.49 3.99
C TYR A 80 1.48 6.18 3.22
N VAL A 81 0.36 5.48 3.14
CA VAL A 81 0.26 4.13 2.58
C VAL A 81 -0.65 4.12 1.37
N ILE A 82 -0.25 3.36 0.35
CA ILE A 82 -1.07 3.00 -0.80
C ILE A 82 -1.64 1.60 -0.57
N TYR A 83 -2.92 1.45 -0.86
CA TYR A 83 -3.66 0.22 -0.65
C TYR A 83 -4.55 -0.11 -1.86
N SER A 84 -5.00 -1.34 -1.91
CA SER A 84 -6.05 -1.77 -2.85
C SER A 84 -7.25 -2.32 -2.11
N ILE A 85 -8.41 -2.12 -2.73
CA ILE A 85 -9.67 -2.75 -2.33
C ILE A 85 -10.13 -3.64 -3.46
N GLN A 86 -10.50 -4.87 -3.13
CA GLN A 86 -11.08 -5.86 -4.04
C GLN A 86 -12.41 -6.35 -3.48
N CYS A 87 -13.28 -6.80 -4.36
CA CYS A 87 -14.53 -7.45 -3.97
C CYS A 87 -14.39 -8.95 -4.11
N LYS A 88 -14.76 -9.72 -3.07
CA LYS A 88 -14.75 -11.20 -3.12
C LYS A 88 -15.69 -11.74 -4.18
N GLN A 89 -16.85 -11.11 -4.34
CA GLN A 89 -17.88 -11.52 -5.31
C GLN A 89 -17.54 -11.11 -6.76
N CYS A 90 -16.68 -10.09 -6.92
CA CYS A 90 -16.27 -9.56 -8.21
C CYS A 90 -14.74 -9.56 -8.35
N PRO A 91 -14.09 -10.71 -8.55
CA PRO A 91 -12.63 -10.84 -8.43
C PRO A 91 -11.82 -10.00 -9.44
N LYS A 92 -12.42 -9.57 -10.54
CA LYS A 92 -11.77 -8.68 -11.52
C LYS A 92 -11.85 -7.21 -11.14
N ILE A 93 -12.68 -6.84 -10.19
CA ILE A 93 -12.89 -5.45 -9.78
C ILE A 93 -11.94 -5.10 -8.66
N GLN A 94 -11.17 -4.03 -8.88
CA GLN A 94 -10.19 -3.52 -7.94
C GLN A 94 -10.20 -1.99 -7.91
N TYR A 95 -9.91 -1.43 -6.75
CA TYR A 95 -9.67 -0.02 -6.51
C TYR A 95 -8.27 0.17 -5.93
N VAL A 96 -7.58 1.21 -6.32
CA VAL A 96 -6.34 1.68 -5.69
C VAL A 96 -6.62 3.00 -5.01
N GLY A 97 -6.12 3.17 -3.80
CA GLY A 97 -6.25 4.41 -3.05
C GLY A 97 -5.05 4.65 -2.15
N GLN A 98 -5.03 5.84 -1.58
CA GLN A 98 -3.98 6.29 -0.68
C GLN A 98 -4.56 6.79 0.65
N THR A 99 -3.71 6.86 1.66
CA THR A 99 -4.05 7.49 2.93
C THR A 99 -2.84 8.14 3.57
N THR A 100 -3.03 9.34 4.12
CA THR A 100 -2.07 10.00 5.01
C THR A 100 -2.34 9.70 6.48
N GLN A 101 -3.49 9.08 6.78
CA GLN A 101 -3.89 8.65 8.11
C GLN A 101 -3.50 7.18 8.34
N PRO A 102 -3.60 6.67 9.58
CA PRO A 102 -3.43 5.24 9.85
C PRO A 102 -4.30 4.38 8.94
N VAL A 103 -3.70 3.31 8.40
CA VAL A 103 -4.37 2.43 7.44
C VAL A 103 -5.66 1.84 8.01
N SER A 104 -5.65 1.46 9.29
CA SER A 104 -6.82 0.94 10.01
C SER A 104 -7.99 1.92 10.07
N ARG A 105 -7.69 3.22 10.23
CA ARG A 105 -8.70 4.27 10.20
C ARG A 105 -9.31 4.39 8.80
N ARG A 106 -8.48 4.41 7.77
CA ARG A 106 -8.94 4.47 6.37
C ARG A 106 -9.80 3.27 5.98
N PHE A 107 -9.43 2.08 6.43
CA PHE A 107 -10.25 0.87 6.30
C PHE A 107 -11.63 1.05 6.93
N THR A 108 -11.68 1.58 8.16
CA THR A 108 -12.94 1.80 8.88
C THR A 108 -13.84 2.82 8.18
N GLU A 109 -13.27 3.87 7.60
CA GLU A 109 -13.99 4.85 6.78
C GLU A 109 -14.66 4.22 5.56
N HIS A 110 -13.90 3.40 4.79
CA HIS A 110 -14.47 2.68 3.64
C HIS A 110 -15.58 1.73 4.05
N ARG A 111 -15.39 1.01 5.15
CA ARG A 111 -16.39 0.10 5.68
C ARG A 111 -17.66 0.84 6.11
N GLY A 112 -17.51 1.98 6.76
CA GLY A 112 -18.63 2.86 7.14
C GLY A 112 -19.35 3.42 5.92
N ASP A 113 -18.62 3.84 4.90
CA ASP A 113 -19.19 4.35 3.65
C ASP A 113 -20.02 3.27 2.93
N ILE A 114 -19.53 2.03 2.90
CA ILE A 114 -20.27 0.89 2.32
C ILE A 114 -21.55 0.60 3.09
N ARG A 115 -21.49 0.48 4.42
CA ARG A 115 -22.65 0.18 5.27
C ARG A 115 -23.74 1.23 5.21
N ASN A 116 -23.35 2.50 5.16
CA ASN A 116 -24.28 3.62 5.21
C ASN A 116 -24.69 4.12 3.82
N GLY A 117 -24.18 3.50 2.74
CA GLY A 117 -24.42 3.99 1.38
C GLY A 117 -23.94 5.43 1.15
N LYS A 118 -22.96 5.91 1.94
CA LYS A 118 -22.49 7.29 1.84
C LYS A 118 -21.88 7.59 0.48
N GLY A 119 -22.38 8.62 -0.18
CA GLY A 119 -21.93 9.04 -1.52
C GLY A 119 -22.71 8.42 -2.66
N ILE A 120 -23.79 7.66 -2.38
CA ILE A 120 -24.74 7.14 -3.38
C ILE A 120 -25.94 8.05 -3.49
N PHE A 121 -26.41 8.56 -2.34
CA PHE A 121 -27.59 9.43 -2.21
C PHE A 121 -27.19 10.78 -1.66
N GLY A 122 -26.87 11.76 -2.48
CA GLY A 122 -26.59 13.11 -2.06
C GLY A 122 -26.90 14.12 -3.16
N GLN A 123 -27.43 15.28 -2.80
CA GLN A 123 -27.82 16.35 -3.71
C GLN A 123 -26.64 16.89 -4.59
N ASN A 124 -25.40 16.55 -4.27
CA ASN A 124 -24.19 16.88 -5.03
C ASN A 124 -23.47 15.64 -5.52
N GLN A 125 -24.07 14.84 -6.32
CA GLN A 125 -23.59 13.77 -7.22
C GLN A 125 -22.09 13.34 -7.16
N ILE A 126 -21.43 13.39 -6.01
CA ILE A 126 -20.11 12.81 -5.83
C ILE A 126 -20.32 11.34 -5.44
N THR A 127 -20.59 10.53 -6.45
CA THR A 127 -20.67 9.08 -6.27
C THR A 127 -19.29 8.53 -5.95
N LYS A 128 -19.07 8.11 -4.72
CA LYS A 128 -17.86 7.37 -4.34
C LYS A 128 -17.94 6.00 -5.00
N PRO A 129 -16.92 5.59 -5.77
CA PRO A 129 -16.98 4.37 -6.57
C PRO A 129 -17.08 3.09 -5.73
N ILE A 130 -16.48 3.07 -4.56
CA ILE A 130 -16.47 1.89 -3.66
C ILE A 130 -17.87 1.63 -3.09
N PRO A 131 -18.53 2.59 -2.36
CA PRO A 131 -19.88 2.37 -1.88
C PRO A 131 -20.87 2.05 -3.00
N LEU A 132 -20.73 2.72 -4.16
CA LEU A 132 -21.60 2.47 -5.31
C LEU A 132 -21.50 1.02 -5.79
N HIS A 133 -20.27 0.46 -5.87
CA HIS A 133 -20.07 -0.92 -6.27
C HIS A 133 -20.69 -1.91 -5.29
N PHE A 134 -20.45 -1.76 -4.00
CA PHE A 134 -20.92 -2.70 -2.99
C PHE A 134 -22.45 -2.58 -2.78
N PHE A 135 -22.96 -1.38 -2.62
CA PHE A 135 -24.39 -1.16 -2.40
C PHE A 135 -25.22 -1.49 -3.65
N GLY A 136 -24.81 -1.02 -4.83
CA GLY A 136 -25.54 -1.21 -6.08
C GLY A 136 -25.58 -2.66 -6.56
N ARG A 137 -24.73 -3.56 -6.03
CA ARG A 137 -24.69 -4.97 -6.36
C ARG A 137 -25.14 -5.89 -5.22
N ASN A 138 -25.70 -5.32 -4.18
CA ASN A 138 -26.12 -6.04 -2.98
C ASN A 138 -24.99 -6.84 -2.30
N HIS A 139 -23.76 -6.29 -2.37
CA HIS A 139 -22.61 -6.84 -1.66
C HIS A 139 -22.49 -6.16 -0.29
N SER A 140 -21.85 -6.83 0.65
CA SER A 140 -21.65 -6.31 2.00
C SER A 140 -20.21 -5.85 2.24
N ASP A 141 -19.99 -5.12 3.34
CA ASP A 141 -18.64 -4.77 3.79
C ASP A 141 -17.77 -6.00 4.12
N SER A 142 -18.38 -7.17 4.38
CA SER A 142 -17.66 -8.44 4.58
C SER A 142 -17.06 -8.99 3.29
N ASP A 143 -17.53 -8.54 2.12
CA ASP A 143 -16.96 -8.90 0.82
C ASP A 143 -15.76 -8.04 0.43
N MET A 144 -15.44 -7.01 1.22
CA MET A 144 -14.29 -6.14 0.99
C MET A 144 -12.99 -6.84 1.42
N ILE A 145 -12.04 -6.97 0.49
CA ILE A 145 -10.66 -7.34 0.76
C ILE A 145 -9.81 -6.08 0.69
N PHE A 146 -9.15 -5.73 1.78
CA PHE A 146 -8.31 -4.55 1.89
C PHE A 146 -6.84 -4.96 2.03
N THR A 147 -5.98 -4.49 1.12
CA THR A 147 -4.57 -4.86 1.08
C THR A 147 -3.69 -3.61 0.99
N PRO A 148 -3.04 -3.19 2.08
CA PRO A 148 -1.97 -2.20 2.02
C PRO A 148 -0.74 -2.81 1.34
N PHE A 149 -0.07 -2.08 0.44
CA PHE A 149 1.00 -2.68 -0.33
C PHE A 149 2.22 -1.79 -0.59
N GLU A 150 2.12 -0.49 -0.36
CA GLU A 150 3.28 0.41 -0.41
C GLU A 150 3.18 1.44 0.70
N LYS A 151 4.26 1.61 1.45
CA LYS A 151 4.43 2.65 2.46
C LYS A 151 5.56 3.57 2.03
N LEU A 152 5.30 4.87 2.02
CA LEU A 152 6.33 5.85 1.75
C LEU A 152 7.23 6.04 2.98
N ARG A 153 8.53 6.21 2.74
CA ARG A 153 9.50 6.52 3.79
C ARG A 153 9.36 7.96 4.24
N GLU A 154 9.13 8.86 3.29
CA GLU A 154 8.93 10.28 3.52
C GLU A 154 7.45 10.59 3.58
N LYS A 155 7.07 11.47 4.52
CA LYS A 155 5.69 11.93 4.70
C LYS A 155 5.38 13.05 3.70
N ASP A 156 5.51 12.74 2.41
CA ASP A 156 5.25 13.65 1.31
C ASP A 156 3.93 13.29 0.60
N ARG A 157 2.98 14.23 0.63
CA ARG A 157 1.67 14.07 0.00
C ARG A 157 1.76 14.10 -1.53
N THR A 158 2.68 14.90 -2.08
CA THR A 158 2.87 15.00 -3.53
C THR A 158 3.39 13.68 -4.07
N LEU A 159 4.42 13.13 -3.42
CA LEU A 159 4.96 11.82 -3.78
C LEU A 159 3.89 10.72 -3.62
N LEU A 160 3.08 10.78 -2.57
CA LEU A 160 1.99 9.82 -2.36
C LEU A 160 0.98 9.85 -3.51
N ASN A 161 0.59 11.05 -3.99
CA ASN A 161 -0.30 11.22 -5.14
C ASN A 161 0.32 10.64 -6.43
N ILE A 162 1.61 10.88 -6.66
CA ILE A 162 2.34 10.35 -7.83
C ILE A 162 2.36 8.82 -7.77
N ARG A 163 2.63 8.24 -6.61
CA ARG A 163 2.66 6.79 -6.44
C ARG A 163 1.29 6.15 -6.59
N GLU A 164 0.23 6.77 -6.06
CA GLU A 164 -1.14 6.31 -6.29
C GLU A 164 -1.48 6.26 -7.79
N ARG A 165 -1.23 7.36 -8.52
CA ARG A 165 -1.41 7.42 -9.98
C ARG A 165 -0.65 6.33 -10.71
N HIS A 166 0.62 6.13 -10.37
CA HIS A 166 1.43 5.06 -10.94
C HIS A 166 0.74 3.69 -10.79
N TRP A 167 0.24 3.39 -9.59
CA TRP A 167 -0.42 2.10 -9.33
C TRP A 167 -1.81 1.98 -9.97
N ILE A 168 -2.54 3.07 -10.12
CA ILE A 168 -3.82 3.07 -10.86
C ILE A 168 -3.56 2.68 -12.33
N ILE A 169 -2.52 3.22 -12.94
CA ILE A 169 -2.12 2.90 -14.32
C ILE A 169 -1.60 1.45 -14.40
N GLU A 170 -0.65 1.09 -13.55
CA GLU A 170 0.01 -0.22 -13.58
C GLU A 170 -0.97 -1.38 -13.34
N LYS A 171 -1.95 -1.19 -12.47
CA LYS A 171 -3.02 -2.16 -12.21
C LYS A 171 -4.23 -2.00 -13.14
N GLN A 172 -4.24 -0.99 -13.99
CA GLN A 172 -5.32 -0.67 -14.94
C GLN A 172 -6.69 -0.46 -14.28
N THR A 173 -6.71 0.05 -13.05
CA THR A 173 -7.94 0.19 -12.27
C THR A 173 -8.81 1.37 -12.69
N ALA A 174 -8.27 2.32 -13.46
CA ALA A 174 -9.06 3.39 -14.10
C ALA A 174 -9.89 2.86 -15.27
N LYS A 175 -9.38 1.86 -16.01
CA LYS A 175 -10.07 1.30 -17.19
C LYS A 175 -10.98 0.14 -16.84
N TYR A 176 -10.53 -0.74 -15.96
CA TYR A 176 -11.21 -2.02 -15.66
C TYR A 176 -11.62 -2.18 -14.20
N GLY A 177 -11.32 -1.19 -13.35
CA GLY A 177 -11.63 -1.19 -11.93
C GLY A 177 -12.56 -0.07 -11.51
N LEU A 178 -12.40 0.38 -10.26
CA LEU A 178 -13.26 1.39 -9.64
C LEU A 178 -12.64 2.79 -9.57
N ASN A 179 -11.40 2.99 -10.02
CA ASN A 179 -10.84 4.32 -10.09
C ASN A 179 -11.48 5.11 -11.22
N LYS A 180 -11.76 6.39 -10.99
CA LYS A 180 -12.15 7.30 -12.06
C LYS A 180 -10.97 7.49 -13.01
N GLN A 181 -11.26 7.83 -14.27
CA GLN A 181 -10.20 8.23 -15.22
C GLN A 181 -9.37 9.38 -14.61
N ILE A 182 -8.05 9.27 -14.79
CA ILE A 182 -7.05 10.19 -14.24
C ILE A 182 -6.91 11.38 -15.19
#